data_fcdb5a1bd7835661a04e129a7b6c4129
#
_entry.id   fcdb5a1bd7835661a04e129a7b6c4129
#
_cell.length_a   1.000
_cell.length_b   1.000
_cell.length_c   1.000
_cell.angle_alpha   90.00
_cell.angle_beta   90.00
_cell.angle_gamma   90.00
#
_symmetry.space_group_name_H-M   'P 1'
#
loop_
_entity.id
_entity.type
_entity.pdbx_description
1 polymer ?
#
loop_
_entity_poly.entity_id
_entity_poly.type
_entity_poly.pdbx_seq_one_letter_code
_entity_poly.pdbx_strand_id
1 'polypeptide(L)'
;MRTLLLIALLFSPVLATAKALNVEFKFTPFTGDPKNDTVESVPGKARVMLNNVPIAEQDVERREIPVMFEAREVAPAVWVPAQSLGPSVRKGKNTIRFEFEPEDPSVEYRAQLRWASVTDQVREHREPGQYKGTNQADEGVDEKTVTGRLSIEREFTADFAIDQPWHHLPPVTSLSDEDRQALAAKVLERVEWFKPDFTAIYKVLAATQGVEVAEIRKRKCLEAAHKAGVHVSAAPRGDLEFVTTGGPEVIVRGKRGELYPPDRTAFERIKGDEMQMCAGMALAVVYPWRLVAVRTPQGNWEVVY
;
A
#
# COMPACT_ATOMS: atom_id res chain seq x y z
N MET A 1 -54.48 4.49 -47.93
CA MET A 1 -53.17 5.07 -47.58
C MET A 1 -52.80 4.59 -46.18
N ARG A 2 -51.93 3.62 -46.06
CA ARG A 2 -51.41 3.11 -44.77
C ARG A 2 -50.00 3.63 -44.59
N THR A 3 -49.81 4.56 -43.65
CA THR A 3 -48.54 5.15 -43.29
C THR A 3 -47.79 4.17 -42.42
N LEU A 4 -46.72 3.57 -42.91
CA LEU A 4 -45.76 2.75 -42.13
C LEU A 4 -44.83 3.71 -41.39
N LEU A 5 -44.92 3.72 -40.06
CA LEU A 5 -43.98 4.40 -39.17
C LEU A 5 -42.77 3.46 -38.97
N LEU A 6 -41.63 3.81 -39.58
CA LEU A 6 -40.34 3.15 -39.34
C LEU A 6 -39.75 3.67 -38.01
N ILE A 7 -39.79 2.87 -36.97
CA ILE A 7 -39.06 3.12 -35.71
C ILE A 7 -37.63 2.66 -35.92
N ALA A 8 -36.74 3.59 -36.17
CA ALA A 8 -35.29 3.33 -36.13
C ALA A 8 -34.85 3.22 -34.67
N LEU A 9 -34.68 1.99 -34.20
CA LEU A 9 -34.00 1.67 -32.93
C LEU A 9 -32.52 2.02 -33.08
N LEU A 10 -32.11 3.16 -32.53
CA LEU A 10 -30.73 3.53 -32.36
C LEU A 10 -30.12 2.61 -31.28
N PHE A 11 -29.52 1.51 -31.69
CA PHE A 11 -28.60 0.75 -30.88
C PHE A 11 -27.33 1.58 -30.71
N SER A 12 -27.24 2.37 -29.64
CA SER A 12 -25.98 2.88 -29.18
C SER A 12 -25.19 1.70 -28.64
N PRO A 13 -24.01 1.36 -29.21
CA PRO A 13 -23.16 0.36 -28.58
C PRO A 13 -22.74 0.90 -27.22
N VAL A 14 -23.23 0.27 -26.16
CA VAL A 14 -22.68 0.46 -24.84
C VAL A 14 -21.25 -0.10 -24.94
N LEU A 15 -20.27 0.78 -25.10
CA LEU A 15 -18.87 0.44 -24.95
C LEU A 15 -18.70 -0.05 -23.51
N ALA A 16 -18.72 -1.35 -23.35
CA ALA A 16 -18.33 -1.98 -22.09
C ALA A 16 -16.88 -1.59 -21.85
N THR A 17 -16.65 -0.60 -20.98
CA THR A 17 -15.32 -0.26 -20.51
C THR A 17 -14.77 -1.50 -19.81
N ALA A 18 -13.67 -2.02 -20.35
CA ALA A 18 -13.00 -3.16 -19.75
C ALA A 18 -12.57 -2.79 -18.32
N LYS A 19 -12.95 -3.63 -17.33
CA LYS A 19 -12.59 -3.41 -15.94
C LYS A 19 -11.10 -3.67 -15.75
N ALA A 20 -10.40 -2.73 -15.12
CA ALA A 20 -9.04 -2.98 -14.66
C ALA A 20 -9.07 -4.05 -13.57
N LEU A 21 -8.37 -5.16 -13.78
CA LEU A 21 -8.23 -6.24 -12.80
C LEU A 21 -7.01 -6.09 -11.92
N ASN A 22 -6.01 -5.34 -12.39
CA ASN A 22 -4.75 -5.14 -11.71
C ASN A 22 -4.14 -3.80 -12.12
N VAL A 23 -3.38 -3.21 -11.22
CA VAL A 23 -2.58 -2.01 -11.47
C VAL A 23 -1.26 -2.13 -10.73
N GLU A 24 -0.18 -1.70 -11.35
CA GLU A 24 1.12 -1.61 -10.69
C GLU A 24 1.80 -0.28 -10.98
N PHE A 25 2.66 0.14 -10.07
CA PHE A 25 3.47 1.34 -10.18
C PHE A 25 4.92 1.01 -9.86
N LYS A 26 5.83 1.57 -10.66
CA LYS A 26 7.28 1.39 -10.52
C LYS A 26 7.92 2.76 -10.53
N PHE A 27 8.72 3.05 -9.53
CA PHE A 27 9.39 4.34 -9.38
C PHE A 27 10.89 4.16 -9.26
N THR A 28 11.66 5.00 -9.96
CA THR A 28 13.12 4.95 -9.95
C THR A 28 13.70 6.35 -10.07
N PRO A 29 14.37 6.86 -9.02
CA PRO A 29 15.25 8.03 -9.12
C PRO A 29 16.64 7.56 -9.57
N PHE A 30 17.21 8.16 -10.63
CA PHE A 30 18.48 7.72 -11.20
C PHE A 30 19.29 8.83 -11.85
N THR A 31 20.58 8.61 -11.97
CA THR A 31 21.50 9.40 -12.78
C THR A 31 22.08 8.55 -13.92
N GLY A 32 22.62 9.18 -14.92
CA GLY A 32 23.17 8.51 -16.11
C GLY A 32 22.21 8.53 -17.30
N ASP A 33 22.67 7.95 -18.41
CA ASP A 33 21.89 7.88 -19.66
C ASP A 33 21.31 6.47 -19.82
N PRO A 34 19.97 6.32 -19.87
CA PRO A 34 19.32 5.03 -20.12
C PRO A 34 19.64 4.38 -21.47
N LYS A 35 20.35 5.07 -22.37
CA LYS A 35 20.89 4.44 -23.58
C LYS A 35 22.07 3.50 -23.29
N ASN A 36 22.67 3.65 -22.12
CA ASN A 36 23.63 2.68 -21.60
C ASN A 36 22.88 1.50 -20.98
N ASP A 37 23.56 0.36 -20.84
CA ASP A 37 22.95 -0.85 -20.29
C ASP A 37 22.59 -0.72 -18.81
N THR A 38 23.17 0.25 -18.10
CA THR A 38 22.93 0.51 -16.68
C THR A 38 22.86 2.01 -16.39
N VAL A 39 22.11 2.35 -15.35
CA VAL A 39 22.08 3.68 -14.72
C VAL A 39 22.33 3.52 -13.23
N GLU A 40 22.59 4.60 -12.50
CA GLU A 40 22.82 4.56 -11.06
C GLU A 40 21.62 5.13 -10.31
N SER A 41 21.06 4.38 -9.31
CA SER A 41 20.02 4.91 -8.45
C SER A 41 20.55 6.01 -7.53
N VAL A 42 19.71 7.03 -7.30
CA VAL A 42 19.99 8.11 -6.36
C VAL A 42 19.57 7.67 -4.96
N PRO A 43 20.47 7.68 -3.97
CA PRO A 43 20.12 7.33 -2.60
C PRO A 43 19.20 8.38 -1.98
N GLY A 44 18.27 7.94 -1.17
CA GLY A 44 17.30 8.82 -0.51
C GLY A 44 16.10 8.06 0.03
N LYS A 45 15.10 8.80 0.45
CA LYS A 45 13.88 8.25 1.01
C LYS A 45 12.70 8.42 0.06
N ALA A 46 12.06 7.32 -0.31
CA ALA A 46 10.84 7.31 -1.10
C ALA A 46 9.63 7.04 -0.21
N ARG A 47 8.55 7.82 -0.42
CA ARG A 47 7.24 7.59 0.19
C ARG A 47 6.21 7.42 -0.89
N VAL A 48 5.30 6.49 -0.68
CA VAL A 48 4.16 6.27 -1.58
C VAL A 48 2.88 6.56 -0.83
N MET A 49 2.08 7.45 -1.41
CA MET A 49 0.79 7.87 -0.86
C MET A 49 -0.33 7.41 -1.80
N LEU A 50 -1.35 6.79 -1.27
CA LEU A 50 -2.59 6.48 -2.00
C LEU A 50 -3.75 7.25 -1.38
N ASN A 51 -4.37 8.13 -2.15
CA ASN A 51 -5.42 9.04 -1.64
C ASN A 51 -4.97 9.80 -0.39
N ASN A 52 -3.71 10.25 -0.36
CA ASN A 52 -3.00 10.87 0.77
C ASN A 52 -2.75 9.95 1.98
N VAL A 53 -3.08 8.69 1.90
CA VAL A 53 -2.71 7.70 2.91
C VAL A 53 -1.32 7.15 2.57
N PRO A 54 -0.31 7.25 3.45
CA PRO A 54 1.00 6.66 3.19
C PRO A 54 0.89 5.13 3.19
N ILE A 55 1.18 4.49 2.08
CA ILE A 55 1.10 3.03 1.93
C ILE A 55 2.47 2.34 1.99
N ALA A 56 3.52 3.06 1.66
CA ALA A 56 4.90 2.57 1.78
C ALA A 56 5.87 3.71 2.09
N GLU A 57 6.93 3.38 2.80
CA GLU A 57 8.11 4.21 2.99
C GLU A 57 9.33 3.31 2.86
N GLN A 58 10.31 3.69 2.04
CA GLN A 58 11.44 2.86 1.69
C GLN A 58 12.67 3.72 1.45
N ASP A 59 13.81 3.28 1.98
CA ASP A 59 15.10 3.84 1.64
C ASP A 59 15.57 3.29 0.29
N VAL A 60 15.99 4.19 -0.58
CA VAL A 60 16.62 3.87 -1.88
C VAL A 60 18.11 3.95 -1.69
N GLU A 61 18.79 2.82 -1.88
CA GLU A 61 20.24 2.75 -1.81
C GLU A 61 20.88 3.07 -3.15
N ARG A 62 22.12 3.57 -3.14
CA ARG A 62 22.93 3.75 -4.35
C ARG A 62 23.33 2.38 -4.90
N ARG A 63 22.95 2.10 -6.15
CA ARG A 63 23.32 0.87 -6.85
C ARG A 63 23.23 1.06 -8.36
N GLU A 64 23.96 0.27 -9.10
CA GLU A 64 23.72 0.11 -10.53
C GLU A 64 22.38 -0.57 -10.76
N ILE A 65 21.61 -0.01 -11.69
CA ILE A 65 20.30 -0.53 -12.06
C ILE A 65 20.34 -0.84 -13.56
N PRO A 66 19.97 -2.07 -13.96
CA PRO A 66 19.88 -2.43 -15.36
C PRO A 66 18.78 -1.62 -16.07
N VAL A 67 19.04 -1.24 -17.30
CA VAL A 67 18.02 -0.75 -18.22
C VAL A 67 17.47 -1.97 -18.94
N MET A 68 16.20 -2.26 -18.72
CA MET A 68 15.52 -3.44 -19.26
C MET A 68 14.79 -3.03 -20.55
N PHE A 69 14.85 -3.90 -21.57
CA PHE A 69 14.14 -3.72 -22.82
C PHE A 69 14.17 -2.29 -23.39
N GLU A 70 14.47 -2.11 -24.65
CA GLU A 70 14.39 -0.85 -25.40
C GLU A 70 14.71 0.45 -24.62
N ALA A 71 15.91 0.63 -24.11
CA ALA A 71 16.52 1.90 -23.63
C ALA A 71 15.63 2.86 -22.79
N ARG A 72 14.48 2.43 -22.33
CA ARG A 72 13.47 3.27 -21.64
C ARG A 72 13.00 2.71 -20.33
N GLU A 73 13.21 1.44 -20.07
CA GLU A 73 12.73 0.79 -18.85
C GLU A 73 13.87 0.60 -17.86
N VAL A 74 13.99 1.54 -16.94
CA VAL A 74 14.89 1.39 -15.78
C VAL A 74 14.22 0.46 -14.76
N ALA A 75 14.96 -0.55 -14.28
CA ALA A 75 14.42 -1.45 -13.26
C ALA A 75 14.00 -0.67 -12.00
N PRO A 76 12.88 -1.04 -11.35
CA PRO A 76 12.32 -0.23 -10.29
C PRO A 76 13.17 -0.25 -9.02
N ALA A 77 13.38 0.93 -8.43
CA ALA A 77 13.87 1.07 -7.06
C ALA A 77 12.73 0.84 -6.06
N VAL A 78 11.53 1.32 -6.38
CA VAL A 78 10.31 1.12 -5.61
C VAL A 78 9.25 0.49 -6.50
N TRP A 79 8.70 -0.63 -6.06
CA TRP A 79 7.61 -1.32 -6.77
C TRP A 79 6.39 -1.43 -5.89
N VAL A 80 5.24 -0.99 -6.41
CA VAL A 80 3.94 -1.03 -5.75
C VAL A 80 2.98 -1.86 -6.61
N PRO A 81 2.91 -3.18 -6.39
CA PRO A 81 1.92 -4.03 -7.02
C PRO A 81 0.52 -3.79 -6.42
N ALA A 82 -0.54 -4.21 -7.11
CA ALA A 82 -1.93 -3.98 -6.69
C ALA A 82 -2.24 -4.43 -5.27
N GLN A 83 -1.69 -5.57 -4.85
CA GLN A 83 -1.89 -6.09 -3.49
C GLN A 83 -1.29 -5.20 -2.41
N SER A 84 -0.31 -4.36 -2.74
CA SER A 84 0.30 -3.41 -1.80
C SER A 84 -0.51 -2.13 -1.62
N LEU A 85 -1.52 -1.88 -2.47
CA LEU A 85 -2.41 -0.73 -2.33
C LEU A 85 -3.28 -0.83 -1.07
N GLY A 86 -3.56 -2.06 -0.63
CA GLY A 86 -4.31 -2.31 0.59
C GLY A 86 -5.73 -1.74 0.56
N PRO A 87 -6.36 -1.58 1.73
CA PRO A 87 -7.72 -1.08 1.82
C PRO A 87 -7.86 0.44 1.60
N SER A 88 -6.76 1.17 1.35
CA SER A 88 -6.80 2.59 0.96
C SER A 88 -7.25 2.82 -0.48
N VAL A 89 -7.20 1.77 -1.33
CA VAL A 89 -7.72 1.86 -2.70
C VAL A 89 -9.24 1.92 -2.66
N ARG A 90 -9.81 2.89 -3.37
CA ARG A 90 -11.26 3.12 -3.47
C ARG A 90 -11.76 2.63 -4.81
N LYS A 91 -13.01 2.19 -4.86
CA LYS A 91 -13.66 1.89 -6.12
C LYS A 91 -13.78 3.16 -6.97
N GLY A 92 -13.38 3.10 -8.23
CA GLY A 92 -13.34 4.26 -9.12
C GLY A 92 -12.02 5.01 -9.06
N LYS A 93 -12.06 6.34 -9.02
CA LYS A 93 -10.87 7.20 -9.08
C LYS A 93 -10.03 7.14 -7.82
N ASN A 94 -8.72 7.03 -8.03
CA ASN A 94 -7.69 7.07 -6.99
C ASN A 94 -6.53 7.94 -7.47
N THR A 95 -5.78 8.48 -6.51
CA THR A 95 -4.53 9.20 -6.77
C THR A 95 -3.40 8.51 -6.04
N ILE A 96 -2.38 8.07 -6.77
CA ILE A 96 -1.11 7.63 -6.20
C ILE A 96 -0.08 8.73 -6.35
N ARG A 97 0.69 8.97 -5.28
CA ARG A 97 1.76 9.97 -5.24
C ARG A 97 3.03 9.34 -4.73
N PHE A 98 4.12 9.56 -5.46
CA PHE A 98 5.47 9.23 -5.04
C PHE A 98 6.17 10.51 -4.62
N GLU A 99 6.67 10.54 -3.41
CA GLU A 99 7.52 11.59 -2.87
C GLU A 99 8.92 11.02 -2.70
N PHE A 100 9.93 11.75 -3.16
CA PHE A 100 11.32 11.34 -3.01
C PHE A 100 12.14 12.48 -2.44
N GLU A 101 12.93 12.18 -1.43
CA GLU A 101 13.86 13.09 -0.79
C GLU A 101 15.27 12.49 -0.92
N PRO A 102 16.11 13.01 -1.82
CA PRO A 102 17.48 12.53 -1.98
C PRO A 102 18.32 12.86 -0.73
N GLU A 103 19.31 11.98 -0.43
CA GLU A 103 20.26 12.23 0.67
C GLU A 103 21.08 13.51 0.41
N ASP A 104 21.50 13.73 -0.85
CA ASP A 104 22.12 14.97 -1.27
C ASP A 104 21.13 15.82 -2.09
N PRO A 105 20.57 16.89 -1.51
CA PRO A 105 19.57 17.72 -2.17
C PRO A 105 20.14 18.55 -3.33
N SER A 106 21.46 18.58 -3.55
CA SER A 106 22.09 19.30 -4.64
C SER A 106 22.24 18.47 -5.93
N VAL A 107 22.03 17.15 -5.84
CA VAL A 107 22.14 16.25 -7.00
C VAL A 107 20.99 16.49 -7.96
N GLU A 108 21.32 16.71 -9.23
CA GLU A 108 20.36 16.63 -10.33
C GLU A 108 20.18 15.16 -10.73
N TYR A 109 18.93 14.71 -10.84
CA TYR A 109 18.59 13.34 -11.19
C TYR A 109 17.33 13.29 -12.06
N ARG A 110 17.16 12.16 -12.74
CA ARG A 110 15.93 11.82 -13.44
C ARG A 110 15.10 10.92 -12.54
N ALA A 111 13.80 11.11 -12.56
CA ALA A 111 12.84 10.27 -11.85
C ALA A 111 11.83 9.73 -12.85
N GLN A 112 11.73 8.42 -12.92
CA GLN A 112 10.80 7.71 -13.79
C GLN A 112 9.69 7.06 -12.95
N LEU A 113 8.44 7.40 -13.24
CA LEU A 113 7.26 6.70 -12.74
C LEU A 113 6.61 5.95 -13.90
N ARG A 114 6.55 4.64 -13.81
CA ARG A 114 5.87 3.77 -14.76
C ARG A 114 4.62 3.21 -14.11
N TRP A 115 3.59 3.05 -14.91
CA TRP A 115 2.37 2.37 -14.47
C TRP A 115 1.90 1.40 -15.54
N ALA A 116 1.26 0.33 -15.10
CA ALA A 116 0.54 -0.58 -15.96
C ALA A 116 -0.80 -0.92 -15.32
N SER A 117 -1.86 -0.89 -16.12
CA SER A 117 -3.19 -1.33 -15.74
C SER A 117 -3.58 -2.48 -16.66
N VAL A 118 -3.78 -3.67 -16.09
CA VAL A 118 -4.15 -4.87 -16.84
C VAL A 118 -5.65 -5.03 -16.77
N THR A 119 -6.28 -5.01 -17.94
CA THR A 119 -7.68 -5.37 -18.09
C THR A 119 -7.75 -6.75 -18.72
N ASP A 120 -8.32 -7.73 -18.01
CA ASP A 120 -8.53 -9.06 -18.55
C ASP A 120 -9.86 -9.07 -19.30
N GLN A 121 -9.80 -9.16 -20.62
CA GLN A 121 -10.94 -9.58 -21.41
C GLN A 121 -10.87 -11.09 -21.50
N VAL A 122 -11.58 -11.79 -20.62
CA VAL A 122 -11.79 -13.24 -20.76
C VAL A 122 -12.46 -13.48 -22.11
N ARG A 123 -11.69 -13.98 -23.06
CA ARG A 123 -12.22 -14.45 -24.33
C ARG A 123 -12.29 -15.96 -24.28
N GLU A 124 -13.44 -16.49 -24.68
CA GLU A 124 -13.71 -17.91 -24.81
C GLU A 124 -12.57 -18.62 -25.54
N HIS A 125 -12.04 -19.65 -24.92
CA HIS A 125 -11.12 -20.58 -25.56
C HIS A 125 -11.87 -21.33 -26.67
N ARG A 126 -11.52 -21.09 -27.91
CA ARG A 126 -12.11 -21.82 -29.03
C ARG A 126 -11.38 -23.14 -29.33
N GLU A 127 -10.09 -23.23 -28.99
CA GLU A 127 -9.32 -24.49 -29.19
C GLU A 127 -8.15 -24.55 -28.17
N PRO A 128 -7.74 -25.78 -27.76
CA PRO A 128 -6.57 -25.98 -26.92
C PRO A 128 -5.30 -25.44 -27.60
N GLY A 129 -4.58 -24.54 -26.96
CA GLY A 129 -3.32 -23.95 -27.45
C GLY A 129 -3.46 -22.63 -28.21
N GLN A 130 -4.66 -22.14 -28.47
CA GLN A 130 -4.85 -20.81 -29.03
C GLN A 130 -5.18 -19.78 -27.92
N TYR A 131 -4.17 -19.09 -27.43
CA TYR A 131 -4.34 -17.90 -26.61
C TYR A 131 -4.65 -16.69 -27.51
N LYS A 132 -5.89 -16.31 -27.64
CA LYS A 132 -6.29 -14.97 -28.05
C LYS A 132 -6.73 -14.18 -26.81
N GLY A 133 -5.81 -13.90 -25.91
CA GLY A 133 -5.98 -12.90 -24.90
C GLY A 133 -5.42 -11.59 -25.45
N THR A 134 -6.24 -10.60 -25.68
CA THR A 134 -5.77 -9.22 -25.72
C THR A 134 -5.83 -8.71 -24.30
N ASN A 135 -4.72 -8.79 -23.58
CA ASN A 135 -4.50 -7.97 -22.41
C ASN A 135 -4.41 -6.54 -22.94
N GLN A 136 -5.44 -5.74 -22.74
CA GLN A 136 -5.29 -4.29 -22.90
C GLN A 136 -4.59 -3.80 -21.65
N ALA A 137 -3.29 -3.59 -21.76
CA ALA A 137 -2.55 -2.85 -20.75
C ALA A 137 -2.65 -1.37 -21.13
N ASP A 138 -3.24 -0.57 -20.26
CA ASP A 138 -3.01 0.87 -20.26
C ASP A 138 -1.72 1.07 -19.47
N GLU A 139 -0.63 1.36 -20.17
CA GLU A 139 0.69 1.55 -19.58
C GLU A 139 1.29 2.88 -20.03
N GLY A 140 2.15 3.42 -19.20
CA GLY A 140 2.85 4.65 -19.52
C GLY A 140 4.03 4.92 -18.62
N VAL A 141 4.74 5.97 -18.98
CA VAL A 141 5.94 6.43 -18.29
C VAL A 141 5.89 7.95 -18.17
N ASP A 142 5.96 8.44 -16.94
CA ASP A 142 6.22 9.85 -16.63
C ASP A 142 7.67 9.97 -16.18
N GLU A 143 8.41 10.89 -16.77
CA GLU A 143 9.79 11.16 -16.43
C GLU A 143 10.01 12.65 -16.19
N LYS A 144 10.76 12.97 -15.13
CA LYS A 144 11.15 14.34 -14.78
C LYS A 144 12.62 14.41 -14.42
N THR A 145 13.29 15.48 -14.83
CA THR A 145 14.61 15.85 -14.33
C THR A 145 14.43 16.91 -13.25
N VAL A 146 15.01 16.68 -12.08
CA VAL A 146 14.83 17.52 -10.90
C VAL A 146 16.11 17.60 -10.08
N THR A 147 16.19 18.64 -9.22
CA THR A 147 17.18 18.78 -8.16
C THR A 147 16.42 18.90 -6.84
N GLY A 148 16.87 18.18 -5.80
CA GLY A 148 16.20 18.18 -4.50
C GLY A 148 14.94 17.30 -4.46
N ARG A 149 13.96 17.70 -3.64
CA ARG A 149 12.74 16.92 -3.42
C ARG A 149 11.85 16.83 -4.65
N LEU A 150 11.28 15.66 -4.89
CA LEU A 150 10.31 15.40 -5.94
C LEU A 150 8.96 14.99 -5.36
N SER A 151 7.89 15.45 -6.00
CA SER A 151 6.55 14.85 -5.89
C SER A 151 6.01 14.60 -7.30
N ILE A 152 5.56 13.38 -7.55
CA ILE A 152 4.94 12.97 -8.81
C ILE A 152 3.65 12.22 -8.51
N GLU A 153 2.56 12.64 -9.15
CA GLU A 153 1.21 12.07 -8.91
C GLU A 153 0.66 11.46 -10.18
N ARG A 154 -0.15 10.40 -9.99
CA ARG A 154 -0.92 9.77 -11.07
C ARG A 154 -2.33 9.43 -10.60
N GLU A 155 -3.33 9.84 -11.39
CA GLU A 155 -4.70 9.32 -11.23
C GLU A 155 -4.84 7.96 -11.93
N PHE A 156 -5.60 7.07 -11.34
CA PHE A 156 -5.97 5.79 -11.94
C PHE A 156 -7.36 5.35 -11.47
N THR A 157 -7.96 4.43 -12.22
CA THR A 157 -9.26 3.84 -11.87
C THR A 157 -9.07 2.42 -11.37
N ALA A 158 -9.68 2.08 -10.23
CA ALA A 158 -9.62 0.77 -9.62
C ALA A 158 -11.03 0.16 -9.51
N ASP A 159 -11.50 -0.47 -10.58
CA ASP A 159 -12.79 -1.16 -10.59
C ASP A 159 -12.76 -2.47 -9.80
N PHE A 160 -11.57 -3.01 -9.57
CA PHE A 160 -11.33 -4.21 -8.76
C PHE A 160 -11.41 -3.94 -7.27
N ALA A 161 -11.36 -2.68 -6.82
CA ALA A 161 -11.33 -2.33 -5.42
C ALA A 161 -12.66 -2.64 -4.74
N ILE A 162 -12.56 -3.12 -3.50
CA ILE A 162 -13.71 -3.30 -2.61
C ILE A 162 -13.93 -1.98 -1.87
N ASP A 163 -15.10 -1.41 -2.05
CA ASP A 163 -15.45 -0.17 -1.38
C ASP A 163 -15.66 -0.43 0.12
N GLN A 164 -14.90 0.26 0.94
CA GLN A 164 -14.97 0.08 2.39
C GLN A 164 -15.99 1.03 3.00
N PRO A 165 -16.71 0.64 4.06
CA PRO A 165 -17.72 1.50 4.69
C PRO A 165 -17.18 2.87 5.11
N TRP A 166 -15.93 2.95 5.53
CA TRP A 166 -15.32 4.22 5.98
C TRP A 166 -14.91 5.15 4.85
N HIS A 167 -14.84 4.68 3.58
CA HIS A 167 -14.52 5.56 2.45
C HIS A 167 -15.54 6.68 2.25
N HIS A 168 -16.75 6.51 2.78
CA HIS A 168 -17.87 7.45 2.67
C HIS A 168 -18.08 8.30 3.91
N LEU A 169 -17.25 8.15 4.94
CA LEU A 169 -17.33 8.98 6.13
C LEU A 169 -16.90 10.42 5.82
N PRO A 170 -17.39 11.40 6.58
CA PRO A 170 -16.97 12.79 6.42
C PRO A 170 -15.45 12.96 6.57
N PRO A 171 -14.83 13.89 5.82
CA PRO A 171 -13.41 14.16 5.93
C PRO A 171 -13.05 14.75 7.30
N VAL A 172 -11.89 14.35 7.81
CA VAL A 172 -11.30 14.90 9.03
C VAL A 172 -10.27 15.96 8.63
N THR A 173 -10.58 17.22 8.84
CA THR A 173 -9.72 18.37 8.47
C THR A 173 -8.84 18.87 9.63
N SER A 174 -9.23 18.60 10.86
CA SER A 174 -8.49 18.99 12.06
C SER A 174 -8.70 17.99 13.19
N LEU A 175 -7.78 17.97 14.14
CA LEU A 175 -7.81 17.11 15.33
C LEU A 175 -7.72 17.99 16.58
N SER A 176 -8.64 17.81 17.51
CA SER A 176 -8.56 18.37 18.84
C SER A 176 -7.52 17.62 19.71
N ASP A 177 -7.25 18.12 20.90
CA ASP A 177 -6.39 17.42 21.85
C ASP A 177 -7.05 16.13 22.37
N GLU A 178 -8.37 16.14 22.52
CA GLU A 178 -9.16 14.96 22.88
C GLU A 178 -9.07 13.88 21.78
N ASP A 179 -9.13 14.27 20.51
CA ASP A 179 -8.93 13.36 19.39
C ASP A 179 -7.56 12.70 19.44
N ARG A 180 -6.50 13.51 19.63
CA ARG A 180 -5.13 13.00 19.73
C ARG A 180 -4.96 12.05 20.92
N GLN A 181 -5.63 12.35 22.04
CA GLN A 181 -5.63 11.46 23.21
C GLN A 181 -6.34 10.14 22.93
N ALA A 182 -7.50 10.18 22.29
CA ALA A 182 -8.26 9.00 21.93
C ALA A 182 -7.50 8.12 20.93
N LEU A 183 -6.86 8.72 19.93
CA LEU A 183 -6.02 8.02 18.96
C LEU A 183 -4.78 7.39 19.62
N ALA A 184 -4.11 8.11 20.52
CA ALA A 184 -2.99 7.57 21.28
C ALA A 184 -3.43 6.38 22.17
N ALA A 185 -4.63 6.44 22.74
CA ALA A 185 -5.18 5.31 23.50
C ALA A 185 -5.38 4.06 22.64
N LYS A 186 -5.75 4.22 21.34
CA LYS A 186 -5.84 3.09 20.40
C LYS A 186 -4.49 2.43 20.11
N VAL A 187 -3.41 3.22 20.07
CA VAL A 187 -2.06 2.68 19.95
C VAL A 187 -1.70 1.81 21.16
N LEU A 188 -1.98 2.29 22.37
CA LEU A 188 -1.69 1.56 23.62
C LEU A 188 -2.61 0.33 23.79
N GLU A 189 -3.89 0.45 23.44
CA GLU A 189 -4.83 -0.67 23.44
C GLU A 189 -4.30 -1.84 22.61
N ARG A 190 -3.69 -1.54 21.46
CA ARG A 190 -3.12 -2.58 20.58
C ARG A 190 -1.91 -3.28 21.20
N VAL A 191 -1.08 -2.59 21.97
CA VAL A 191 0.04 -3.21 22.73
C VAL A 191 -0.48 -4.30 23.67
N GLU A 192 -1.60 -4.07 24.32
CA GLU A 192 -2.22 -5.01 25.27
C GLU A 192 -2.77 -6.30 24.61
N TRP A 193 -2.77 -6.36 23.27
CA TRP A 193 -3.20 -7.56 22.56
C TRP A 193 -2.16 -8.69 22.63
N PHE A 194 -0.87 -8.34 22.83
CA PHE A 194 0.20 -9.32 22.95
C PHE A 194 0.28 -9.93 24.35
N LYS A 195 -0.68 -10.77 24.63
CA LYS A 195 -0.79 -11.50 25.90
C LYS A 195 -1.15 -12.98 25.63
N PRO A 196 -0.92 -13.89 26.58
CA PRO A 196 -0.89 -15.35 26.36
C PRO A 196 -2.05 -15.98 25.58
N ASP A 197 -3.24 -15.41 25.55
CA ASP A 197 -4.34 -15.96 24.77
C ASP A 197 -4.30 -15.54 23.29
N PHE A 198 -3.63 -14.42 22.97
CA PHE A 198 -3.47 -13.82 21.64
C PHE A 198 -4.77 -13.69 20.85
N THR A 199 -5.93 -13.68 21.51
CA THR A 199 -7.22 -13.78 20.84
C THR A 199 -7.46 -12.63 19.85
N ALA A 200 -7.12 -11.39 20.22
CA ALA A 200 -7.28 -10.24 19.34
C ALA A 200 -6.35 -10.35 18.11
N ILE A 201 -5.10 -10.78 18.32
CA ILE A 201 -4.11 -10.94 17.25
C ILE A 201 -4.57 -12.03 16.27
N TYR A 202 -4.98 -13.19 16.77
CA TYR A 202 -5.45 -14.28 15.92
C TYR A 202 -6.66 -13.90 15.08
N LYS A 203 -7.60 -13.09 15.62
CA LYS A 203 -8.73 -12.58 14.86
C LYS A 203 -8.30 -11.68 13.69
N VAL A 204 -7.35 -10.78 13.94
CA VAL A 204 -6.83 -9.90 12.89
C VAL A 204 -6.11 -10.70 11.81
N LEU A 205 -5.24 -11.63 12.20
CA LEU A 205 -4.52 -12.47 11.25
C LEU A 205 -5.46 -13.34 10.40
N ALA A 206 -6.47 -13.92 11.03
CA ALA A 206 -7.48 -14.73 10.34
C ALA A 206 -8.26 -13.90 9.31
N ALA A 207 -8.70 -12.70 9.69
CA ALA A 207 -9.39 -11.78 8.79
C ALA A 207 -8.50 -11.33 7.63
N THR A 208 -7.22 -11.04 7.90
CA THR A 208 -6.26 -10.60 6.87
C THR A 208 -5.92 -11.72 5.88
N GLN A 209 -5.82 -12.97 6.35
CA GLN A 209 -5.45 -14.11 5.51
C GLN A 209 -6.67 -14.84 4.90
N GLY A 210 -7.88 -14.48 5.29
CA GLY A 210 -9.10 -15.16 4.83
C GLY A 210 -9.19 -16.61 5.28
N VAL A 211 -8.66 -16.94 6.47
CA VAL A 211 -8.63 -18.31 7.03
C VAL A 211 -9.22 -18.34 8.44
N GLU A 212 -9.53 -19.54 8.91
CA GLU A 212 -10.06 -19.72 10.27
C GLU A 212 -8.98 -19.50 11.33
N VAL A 213 -9.38 -18.91 12.47
CA VAL A 213 -8.50 -18.67 13.63
C VAL A 213 -7.78 -19.94 14.07
N ALA A 214 -8.46 -21.10 14.04
CA ALA A 214 -7.91 -22.38 14.43
C ALA A 214 -6.69 -22.79 13.58
N GLU A 215 -6.68 -22.46 12.29
CA GLU A 215 -5.58 -22.79 11.38
C GLU A 215 -4.31 -21.97 11.71
N ILE A 216 -4.48 -20.70 12.05
CA ILE A 216 -3.35 -19.85 12.44
C ILE A 216 -2.79 -20.29 13.80
N ARG A 217 -3.64 -20.62 14.76
CA ARG A 217 -3.23 -21.08 16.09
C ARG A 217 -2.37 -22.35 16.04
N LYS A 218 -2.59 -23.24 15.10
CA LYS A 218 -1.80 -24.48 14.94
C LYS A 218 -0.32 -24.21 14.74
N ARG A 219 0.05 -23.06 14.17
CA ARG A 219 1.45 -22.68 13.90
C ARG A 219 2.24 -22.32 15.17
N LYS A 220 1.55 -21.89 16.25
CA LYS A 220 2.14 -21.53 17.56
C LYS A 220 3.25 -20.48 17.52
N CYS A 221 3.25 -19.61 16.52
CA CYS A 221 4.30 -18.61 16.32
C CYS A 221 4.30 -17.56 17.43
N LEU A 222 3.12 -17.11 17.86
CA LEU A 222 2.98 -16.10 18.90
C LEU A 222 3.36 -16.66 20.28
N GLU A 223 3.03 -17.91 20.54
CA GLU A 223 3.44 -18.61 21.75
C GLU A 223 4.97 -18.77 21.81
N ALA A 224 5.61 -19.07 20.68
CA ALA A 224 7.07 -19.14 20.58
C ALA A 224 7.72 -17.77 20.84
N ALA A 225 7.20 -16.70 20.24
CA ALA A 225 7.65 -15.34 20.48
C ALA A 225 7.51 -14.94 21.96
N HIS A 226 6.36 -15.16 22.55
CA HIS A 226 6.12 -14.89 23.97
C HIS A 226 7.04 -15.68 24.88
N LYS A 227 7.25 -16.98 24.60
CA LYS A 227 8.19 -17.83 25.35
C LYS A 227 9.64 -17.37 25.24
N ALA A 228 10.03 -16.78 24.11
CA ALA A 228 11.34 -16.18 23.91
C ALA A 228 11.51 -14.84 24.63
N GLY A 229 10.44 -14.32 25.25
CA GLY A 229 10.42 -13.05 25.97
C GLY A 229 10.27 -11.83 25.05
N VAL A 230 9.69 -12.01 23.86
CA VAL A 230 9.34 -10.87 23.01
C VAL A 230 8.29 -10.01 23.70
N HIS A 231 8.52 -8.71 23.70
CA HIS A 231 7.58 -7.71 24.19
C HIS A 231 7.21 -6.76 23.07
N VAL A 232 5.97 -6.32 23.06
CA VAL A 232 5.49 -5.27 22.17
C VAL A 232 5.41 -3.97 22.95
N SER A 233 5.99 -2.92 22.42
CA SER A 233 5.90 -1.57 22.97
C SER A 233 5.42 -0.61 21.89
N ALA A 234 4.91 0.53 22.28
CA ALA A 234 4.56 1.61 21.37
C ALA A 234 5.55 2.77 21.52
N ALA A 235 5.67 3.57 20.47
CA ALA A 235 6.37 4.85 20.55
C ALA A 235 5.80 5.71 21.70
N PRO A 236 6.64 6.45 22.44
CA PRO A 236 6.17 7.34 23.49
C PRO A 236 5.12 8.33 22.98
N ARG A 237 4.14 8.68 23.80
CA ARG A 237 3.04 9.55 23.39
C ARG A 237 3.52 10.88 22.77
N GLY A 238 4.60 11.47 23.27
CA GLY A 238 5.21 12.69 22.74
C GLY A 238 5.83 12.50 21.34
N ASP A 239 6.13 11.27 20.96
CA ASP A 239 6.70 10.90 19.68
C ASP A 239 5.64 10.38 18.68
N LEU A 240 4.35 10.44 19.03
CA LEU A 240 3.28 10.15 18.08
C LEU A 240 3.01 11.35 17.17
N GLU A 241 2.84 11.07 15.90
CA GLU A 241 2.39 12.01 14.88
C GLU A 241 1.00 11.61 14.40
N PHE A 242 0.12 12.61 14.26
CA PHE A 242 -1.25 12.45 13.79
C PHE A 242 -1.43 13.29 12.53
N VAL A 243 -1.68 12.64 11.41
CA VAL A 243 -1.76 13.30 10.10
C VAL A 243 -3.15 13.10 9.51
N THR A 244 -3.83 14.21 9.19
CA THR A 244 -5.08 14.18 8.44
C THR A 244 -4.77 13.99 6.96
N THR A 245 -5.54 13.16 6.25
CA THR A 245 -5.35 12.89 4.82
C THR A 245 -6.15 13.84 3.91
N GLY A 246 -7.03 14.66 4.49
CA GLY A 246 -8.05 15.42 3.76
C GLY A 246 -9.28 14.57 3.41
N GLY A 247 -9.26 13.28 3.71
CA GLY A 247 -10.36 12.34 3.66
C GLY A 247 -10.81 11.93 5.07
N PRO A 248 -11.56 10.83 5.20
CA PRO A 248 -12.00 10.31 6.49
C PRO A 248 -10.88 9.71 7.33
N GLU A 249 -9.77 9.32 6.70
CA GLU A 249 -8.67 8.63 7.36
C GLU A 249 -7.74 9.61 8.10
N VAL A 250 -7.31 9.22 9.29
CA VAL A 250 -6.24 9.85 10.07
C VAL A 250 -5.14 8.82 10.29
N ILE A 251 -3.91 9.24 10.02
CA ILE A 251 -2.72 8.40 10.20
C ILE A 251 -2.13 8.66 11.57
N VAL A 252 -1.83 7.58 12.29
CA VAL A 252 -1.04 7.61 13.53
C VAL A 252 0.26 6.88 13.30
N ARG A 253 1.39 7.56 13.49
CA ARG A 253 2.73 6.99 13.30
C ARG A 253 3.75 7.54 14.30
N GLY A 254 4.91 6.94 14.38
CA GLY A 254 6.04 7.49 15.11
C GLY A 254 6.67 8.66 14.35
N LYS A 255 7.04 9.73 15.05
CA LYS A 255 7.75 10.89 14.45
C LYS A 255 9.17 10.56 14.01
N ARG A 256 9.86 9.69 14.72
CA ARG A 256 11.29 9.41 14.54
C ARG A 256 11.62 7.93 14.41
N GLY A 257 10.63 7.10 14.09
CA GLY A 257 10.82 5.66 14.00
C GLY A 257 9.51 4.90 13.90
N GLU A 258 9.58 3.63 14.19
CA GLU A 258 8.43 2.74 14.11
C GLU A 258 7.40 3.06 15.19
N LEU A 259 6.12 2.95 14.86
CA LEU A 259 5.02 3.11 15.81
C LEU A 259 5.09 2.04 16.91
N TYR A 260 5.49 0.82 16.52
CA TYR A 260 5.72 -0.32 17.39
C TYR A 260 7.15 -0.84 17.18
N PRO A 261 8.15 -0.29 17.89
CA PRO A 261 9.53 -0.70 17.72
C PRO A 261 9.70 -2.20 18.08
N PRO A 262 10.36 -2.97 17.21
CA PRO A 262 10.54 -4.41 17.41
C PRO A 262 11.56 -4.70 18.52
N ASP A 263 11.27 -5.69 19.35
CA ASP A 263 12.23 -6.24 20.31
C ASP A 263 13.17 -7.24 19.60
N ARG A 264 14.15 -6.71 18.85
CA ARG A 264 15.07 -7.51 18.02
C ARG A 264 15.81 -8.56 18.86
N THR A 265 16.30 -8.18 20.05
CA THR A 265 17.07 -9.06 20.92
C THR A 265 16.28 -10.27 21.41
N ALA A 266 15.02 -10.07 21.78
CA ALA A 266 14.15 -11.19 22.16
C ALA A 266 13.75 -12.03 20.96
N PHE A 267 13.60 -11.40 19.80
CA PHE A 267 13.24 -12.07 18.56
C PHE A 267 14.29 -13.09 18.12
N GLU A 268 15.58 -12.76 18.25
CA GLU A 268 16.70 -13.65 17.94
C GLU A 268 16.73 -14.91 18.83
N ARG A 269 16.06 -14.90 19.99
CA ARG A 269 15.95 -16.06 20.90
C ARG A 269 14.87 -17.06 20.48
N ILE A 270 14.03 -16.74 19.50
CA ILE A 270 13.05 -17.69 18.96
C ILE A 270 13.82 -18.79 18.22
N LYS A 271 13.58 -20.04 18.61
CA LYS A 271 14.27 -21.18 18.00
C LYS A 271 13.65 -21.56 16.66
N GLY A 272 14.52 -21.62 15.65
CA GLY A 272 14.19 -22.04 14.28
C GLY A 272 13.73 -20.89 13.38
N ASP A 273 14.35 -20.78 12.20
CA ASP A 273 14.15 -19.69 11.24
C ASP A 273 12.70 -19.60 10.76
N GLU A 274 12.05 -20.74 10.53
CA GLU A 274 10.64 -20.79 10.14
C GLU A 274 9.74 -20.18 11.23
N MET A 275 10.03 -20.46 12.49
CA MET A 275 9.26 -19.93 13.61
C MET A 275 9.52 -18.44 13.82
N GLN A 276 10.76 -17.98 13.64
CA GLN A 276 11.11 -16.56 13.64
C GLN A 276 10.37 -15.82 12.52
N MET A 277 10.44 -16.34 11.31
CA MET A 277 9.76 -15.75 10.16
C MET A 277 8.23 -15.70 10.37
N CYS A 278 7.64 -16.79 10.85
CA CYS A 278 6.21 -16.86 11.15
C CYS A 278 5.79 -15.81 12.20
N ALA A 279 6.55 -15.71 13.30
CA ALA A 279 6.28 -14.72 14.35
C ALA A 279 6.48 -13.29 13.84
N GLY A 280 7.53 -13.05 13.05
CA GLY A 280 7.83 -11.75 12.45
C GLY A 280 6.72 -11.27 11.54
N MET A 281 6.29 -12.10 10.62
CA MET A 281 5.18 -11.77 9.72
C MET A 281 3.88 -11.53 10.50
N ALA A 282 3.57 -12.36 11.50
CA ALA A 282 2.37 -12.20 12.30
C ALA A 282 2.38 -10.87 13.08
N LEU A 283 3.51 -10.52 13.70
CA LEU A 283 3.64 -9.27 14.43
C LEU A 283 3.66 -8.06 13.51
N ALA A 284 4.31 -8.11 12.35
CA ALA A 284 4.31 -7.02 11.37
C ALA A 284 2.91 -6.68 10.83
N VAL A 285 2.04 -7.68 10.67
CA VAL A 285 0.64 -7.46 10.26
C VAL A 285 -0.15 -6.75 11.37
N VAL A 286 0.06 -7.15 12.62
CA VAL A 286 -0.73 -6.64 13.75
C VAL A 286 -0.15 -5.34 14.31
N TYR A 287 1.15 -5.16 14.26
CA TYR A 287 1.88 -3.98 14.75
C TYR A 287 2.57 -3.26 13.59
N PRO A 288 1.79 -2.66 12.69
CA PRO A 288 2.34 -2.00 11.51
C PRO A 288 3.06 -0.71 11.91
N TRP A 289 3.89 -0.18 11.02
CA TRP A 289 4.62 1.07 11.21
C TRP A 289 3.72 2.30 11.37
N ARG A 290 2.44 2.19 10.99
CA ARG A 290 1.38 3.19 11.15
C ARG A 290 0.03 2.54 11.41
N LEU A 291 -0.89 3.26 12.04
CA LEU A 291 -2.31 2.91 12.10
C LEU A 291 -3.09 3.89 11.23
N VAL A 292 -4.15 3.40 10.62
CA VAL A 292 -5.15 4.21 9.95
C VAL A 292 -6.43 4.15 10.76
N ALA A 293 -6.90 5.30 11.19
CA ALA A 293 -8.10 5.44 12.00
C ALA A 293 -9.12 6.34 11.31
N VAL A 294 -10.39 6.12 11.60
CA VAL A 294 -11.51 6.92 11.11
C VAL A 294 -12.41 7.33 12.28
N ARG A 295 -13.12 8.43 12.12
CA ARG A 295 -14.13 8.83 13.11
C ARG A 295 -15.47 8.24 12.71
N THR A 296 -16.02 7.38 13.55
CA THR A 296 -17.34 6.77 13.32
C THR A 296 -18.46 7.83 13.37
N PRO A 297 -19.68 7.53 12.84
CA PRO A 297 -20.82 8.42 12.96
C PRO A 297 -21.20 8.78 14.41
N GLN A 298 -20.83 7.93 15.38
CA GLN A 298 -21.02 8.18 16.81
C GLN A 298 -19.95 9.05 17.43
N GLY A 299 -18.96 9.51 16.65
CA GLY A 299 -17.87 10.36 17.09
C GLY A 299 -16.66 9.64 17.70
N ASN A 300 -16.70 8.30 17.78
CA ASN A 300 -15.59 7.50 18.29
C ASN A 300 -14.50 7.26 17.25
N TRP A 301 -13.27 7.06 17.70
CA TRP A 301 -12.18 6.64 16.84
C TRP A 301 -12.11 5.12 16.73
N GLU A 302 -12.01 4.63 15.49
CA GLU A 302 -11.83 3.22 15.16
C GLU A 302 -10.61 3.05 14.26
N VAL A 303 -9.78 2.03 14.55
CA VAL A 303 -8.64 1.67 13.71
C VAL A 303 -9.14 0.70 12.64
N VAL A 304 -8.95 1.07 11.38
CA VAL A 304 -9.44 0.30 10.23
C VAL A 304 -8.36 -0.59 9.61
N TYR A 305 -7.07 -0.24 9.78
CA TYR A 305 -5.90 -1.09 9.44
C TYR A 305 -4.58 -0.49 9.93
#